data_5cafdd90ea1261df4805e0c6d3c1b9c0
#
_entry.id   5cafdd90ea1261df4805e0c6d3c1b9c0
#
_cell.length_a   1.000
_cell.length_b   1.000
_cell.length_c   1.000
_cell.angle_alpha   90.00
_cell.angle_beta   90.00
_cell.angle_gamma   90.00
#
_symmetry.space_group_name_H-M   'P 1'
#
loop_
_entity.id
_entity.type
_entity.pdbx_description
1 polymer ?
#
loop_
_entity_poly.entity_id
_entity_poly.type
_entity_poly.pdbx_seq_one_letter_code
_entity_poly.pdbx_strand_id
1 'polypeptide(L)'
;MASPIRIPDVANKVVAVLGLARSGLAAVEALHNSGAIVWAWDDAEKARANVPEPLLADLHQADWSQATALVMSPGIPTTFPQPNPVAAAAKAAGLPLISDIELLHRAELKARFVGITGTNGKSTVTTLLGHILKAAGRNVAVGGNLGQAVLGLPALGGGGIYVLELSSYQLEITPSPVSDVAILLNITPDHLDRHGGMEGYVAAKRLIMRPKGASSIGIIGVDDEPCRKMFAELKAGSRRMIPISAERAVENGVSAANGKLVDAISGKAIDIMDLNTVARLPGKHNWQNAAACYAAARALGLGIDEVIGGIKTYPGLVHRQELVATIDGIRFVNDSKATNADAAAKALACYDNIYWIAGGKPKEGGLAGLEQFYPRIRRAYLIGEAAAAFGKQLGGAVPAKQSGTLDRAVAEAAADAKKDAAQSPVVLLSPACASFDQYNDFEERGDHFRRIVATLGTKGVA
;
A
#
# COMPACT_ATOMS: atom_id res chain seq x y z
N MET A 1 -27.67 -6.65 2.73
CA MET A 1 -26.50 -6.01 3.39
C MET A 1 -25.53 -7.11 3.77
N ALA A 2 -24.21 -6.91 3.61
CA ALA A 2 -23.21 -7.89 4.05
C ALA A 2 -23.25 -8.01 5.57
N SER A 3 -23.08 -9.23 6.10
CA SER A 3 -23.06 -9.45 7.54
C SER A 3 -21.83 -8.83 8.18
N PRO A 4 -21.96 -8.17 9.34
CA PRO A 4 -20.81 -7.64 10.07
C PRO A 4 -19.94 -8.77 10.62
N ILE A 5 -18.65 -8.49 10.79
CA ILE A 5 -17.72 -9.41 11.44
C ILE A 5 -18.07 -9.55 12.92
N ARG A 6 -18.17 -10.79 13.38
CA ARG A 6 -18.41 -11.13 14.79
C ARG A 6 -17.18 -11.82 15.35
N ILE A 7 -16.62 -11.27 16.43
CA ILE A 7 -15.43 -11.82 17.08
C ILE A 7 -15.87 -12.95 18.02
N PRO A 8 -15.38 -14.18 17.86
CA PRO A 8 -15.74 -15.28 18.73
C PRO A 8 -15.09 -15.15 20.12
N ASP A 9 -15.71 -15.78 21.11
CA ASP A 9 -15.17 -15.98 22.46
C ASP A 9 -14.81 -14.70 23.25
N VAL A 10 -15.42 -13.54 22.90
CA VAL A 10 -15.20 -12.25 23.59
C VAL A 10 -16.39 -11.81 24.43
N ALA A 11 -17.55 -12.45 24.30
CA ALA A 11 -18.76 -12.05 25.05
C ALA A 11 -18.51 -12.07 26.56
N ASN A 12 -18.89 -10.99 27.23
CA ASN A 12 -18.67 -10.73 28.67
C ASN A 12 -17.19 -10.72 29.12
N LYS A 13 -16.24 -10.66 28.17
CA LYS A 13 -14.81 -10.51 28.49
C LYS A 13 -14.38 -9.07 28.27
N VAL A 14 -13.48 -8.61 29.14
CA VAL A 14 -12.86 -7.29 28.97
C VAL A 14 -11.78 -7.37 27.89
N VAL A 15 -11.92 -6.54 26.87
CA VAL A 15 -10.93 -6.35 25.81
C VAL A 15 -10.58 -4.89 25.71
N ALA A 16 -9.32 -4.56 25.98
CA ALA A 16 -8.84 -3.19 25.85
C ALA A 16 -8.47 -2.85 24.39
N VAL A 17 -8.73 -1.59 23.99
CA VAL A 17 -8.38 -1.05 22.66
C VAL A 17 -7.58 0.23 22.85
N LEU A 18 -6.32 0.24 22.37
CA LEU A 18 -5.42 1.39 22.43
C LEU A 18 -5.18 2.00 21.07
N GLY A 19 -5.52 3.30 20.95
CA GLY A 19 -5.49 4.05 19.71
C GLY A 19 -6.83 4.00 18.97
N LEU A 20 -7.47 5.16 18.83
CA LEU A 20 -8.83 5.32 18.32
C LEU A 20 -8.87 6.01 16.93
N ALA A 21 -7.84 5.72 16.11
CA ALA A 21 -7.87 6.00 14.68
C ALA A 21 -8.72 4.93 13.96
N ARG A 22 -8.72 4.95 12.64
CA ARG A 22 -9.57 4.09 11.78
C ARG A 22 -9.64 2.61 12.19
N SER A 23 -8.50 1.96 12.48
CA SER A 23 -8.46 0.54 12.87
C SER A 23 -9.01 0.32 14.27
N GLY A 24 -8.68 1.22 15.22
CA GLY A 24 -9.15 1.13 16.59
C GLY A 24 -10.67 1.35 16.73
N LEU A 25 -11.22 2.33 16.01
CA LEU A 25 -12.67 2.56 16.00
C LEU A 25 -13.41 1.33 15.44
N ALA A 26 -12.94 0.74 14.36
CA ALA A 26 -13.52 -0.49 13.81
C ALA A 26 -13.40 -1.69 14.79
N ALA A 27 -12.29 -1.75 15.56
CA ALA A 27 -12.14 -2.77 16.60
C ALA A 27 -13.10 -2.57 17.76
N VAL A 28 -13.27 -1.34 18.25
CA VAL A 28 -14.26 -0.99 19.29
C VAL A 28 -15.65 -1.43 18.86
N GLU A 29 -16.07 -1.06 17.65
CA GLU A 29 -17.39 -1.40 17.12
C GLU A 29 -17.59 -2.92 16.99
N ALA A 30 -16.62 -3.64 16.39
CA ALA A 30 -16.71 -5.08 16.19
C ALA A 30 -16.75 -5.85 17.52
N LEU A 31 -15.93 -5.45 18.51
CA LEU A 31 -15.89 -6.06 19.84
C LEU A 31 -17.18 -5.78 20.61
N HIS A 32 -17.65 -4.54 20.65
CA HIS A 32 -18.90 -4.17 21.29
C HIS A 32 -20.09 -4.94 20.71
N ASN A 33 -20.21 -4.98 19.38
CA ASN A 33 -21.23 -5.73 18.67
C ASN A 33 -21.13 -7.25 18.89
N SER A 34 -19.98 -7.74 19.35
CA SER A 34 -19.74 -9.16 19.70
C SER A 34 -19.98 -9.46 21.19
N GLY A 35 -20.43 -8.45 21.97
CA GLY A 35 -20.76 -8.61 23.39
C GLY A 35 -19.57 -8.50 24.34
N ALA A 36 -18.41 -8.00 23.88
CA ALA A 36 -17.27 -7.72 24.74
C ALA A 36 -17.53 -6.50 25.64
N ILE A 37 -16.94 -6.50 26.84
CA ILE A 37 -16.75 -5.31 27.67
C ILE A 37 -15.53 -4.58 27.11
N VAL A 38 -15.76 -3.47 26.40
CA VAL A 38 -14.67 -2.74 25.74
C VAL A 38 -14.11 -1.66 26.63
N TRP A 39 -12.79 -1.61 26.78
CA TRP A 39 -12.05 -0.50 27.38
C TRP A 39 -11.28 0.22 26.27
N ALA A 40 -11.85 1.32 25.76
CA ALA A 40 -11.27 2.07 24.65
C ALA A 40 -10.49 3.29 25.13
N TRP A 41 -9.28 3.51 24.61
CA TRP A 41 -8.46 4.66 24.98
C TRP A 41 -7.59 5.17 23.84
N ASP A 42 -7.40 6.48 23.84
CA ASP A 42 -6.41 7.19 23.03
C ASP A 42 -5.92 8.40 23.85
N ASP A 43 -4.64 8.73 23.81
CA ASP A 43 -4.11 9.87 24.54
C ASP A 43 -4.63 11.21 23.99
N ALA A 44 -5.01 11.24 22.69
CA ALA A 44 -5.63 12.39 22.05
C ALA A 44 -7.14 12.49 22.39
N GLU A 45 -7.54 13.55 23.09
CA GLU A 45 -8.93 13.81 23.45
C GLU A 45 -9.88 13.82 22.24
N LYS A 46 -9.43 14.43 21.13
CA LYS A 46 -10.20 14.48 19.89
C LYS A 46 -10.52 13.08 19.33
N ALA A 47 -9.62 12.11 19.53
CA ALA A 47 -9.87 10.73 19.10
C ALA A 47 -10.90 10.04 19.99
N ARG A 48 -10.86 10.27 21.31
CA ARG A 48 -11.84 9.73 22.27
C ARG A 48 -13.27 10.25 22.03
N ALA A 49 -13.42 11.46 21.50
CA ALA A 49 -14.72 12.03 21.19
C ALA A 49 -15.54 11.23 20.14
N ASN A 50 -14.89 10.31 19.41
CA ASN A 50 -15.56 9.44 18.44
C ASN A 50 -16.08 8.12 19.05
N VAL A 51 -15.90 7.90 20.35
CA VAL A 51 -16.29 6.66 21.05
C VAL A 51 -17.35 7.04 22.13
N PRO A 52 -18.45 6.27 22.25
CA PRO A 52 -19.41 6.47 23.35
C PRO A 52 -18.75 6.40 24.73
N GLU A 53 -19.09 7.35 25.61
CA GLU A 53 -18.50 7.47 26.94
C GLU A 53 -18.49 6.16 27.76
N PRO A 54 -19.53 5.31 27.76
CA PRO A 54 -19.52 4.06 28.51
C PRO A 54 -18.48 3.03 28.03
N LEU A 55 -17.86 3.21 26.87
CA LEU A 55 -16.81 2.34 26.33
C LEU A 55 -15.41 2.92 26.59
N LEU A 56 -15.32 4.16 27.10
CA LEU A 56 -14.04 4.80 27.41
C LEU A 56 -13.55 4.35 28.80
N ALA A 57 -12.28 4.01 28.88
CA ALA A 57 -11.61 3.70 30.15
C ALA A 57 -10.15 4.16 30.07
N ASP A 58 -9.68 4.88 31.09
CA ASP A 58 -8.27 5.30 31.15
C ASP A 58 -7.36 4.09 31.34
N LEU A 59 -6.70 3.67 30.25
CA LEU A 59 -5.83 2.51 30.25
C LEU A 59 -4.50 2.73 31.04
N HIS A 60 -4.16 3.96 31.40
CA HIS A 60 -3.03 4.22 32.29
C HIS A 60 -3.31 3.80 33.73
N GLN A 61 -4.60 3.68 34.11
CA GLN A 61 -5.05 3.30 35.44
C GLN A 61 -5.78 1.94 35.45
N ALA A 62 -5.74 1.19 34.34
CA ALA A 62 -6.48 -0.05 34.19
C ALA A 62 -5.97 -1.16 35.13
N ASP A 63 -6.88 -1.89 35.73
CA ASP A 63 -6.58 -3.18 36.38
C ASP A 63 -6.49 -4.28 35.31
N TRP A 64 -5.30 -4.48 34.80
CA TRP A 64 -5.01 -5.43 33.73
C TRP A 64 -5.34 -6.89 34.06
N SER A 65 -5.56 -7.23 35.33
CA SER A 65 -5.97 -8.59 35.73
C SER A 65 -7.36 -8.96 35.22
N GLN A 66 -8.20 -7.98 34.90
CA GLN A 66 -9.55 -8.16 34.37
C GLN A 66 -9.59 -8.30 32.86
N ALA A 67 -8.57 -7.81 32.17
CA ALA A 67 -8.53 -7.82 30.71
C ALA A 67 -8.02 -9.16 30.14
N THR A 68 -8.46 -9.50 28.93
CA THR A 68 -8.03 -10.73 28.22
C THR A 68 -7.07 -10.46 27.07
N ALA A 69 -7.05 -9.25 26.55
CA ALA A 69 -6.14 -8.82 25.48
C ALA A 69 -6.10 -7.30 25.39
N LEU A 70 -5.01 -6.77 24.81
CA LEU A 70 -4.92 -5.39 24.34
C LEU A 70 -4.84 -5.36 22.81
N VAL A 71 -5.89 -4.84 22.17
CA VAL A 71 -5.91 -4.54 20.74
C VAL A 71 -5.25 -3.19 20.51
N MET A 72 -4.27 -3.13 19.60
CA MET A 72 -3.52 -1.91 19.39
C MET A 72 -3.61 -1.38 17.97
N SER A 73 -3.71 -0.05 17.83
CA SER A 73 -3.44 0.60 16.56
C SER A 73 -1.96 0.42 16.17
N PRO A 74 -1.65 0.04 14.91
CA PRO A 74 -0.29 -0.35 14.52
C PRO A 74 0.75 0.79 14.60
N GLY A 75 0.32 2.06 14.60
CA GLY A 75 1.20 3.21 14.79
C GLY A 75 1.79 3.35 16.21
N ILE A 76 1.19 2.69 17.20
CA ILE A 76 1.64 2.78 18.60
C ILE A 76 2.82 1.84 18.82
N PRO A 77 3.97 2.35 19.35
CA PRO A 77 5.16 1.53 19.51
C PRO A 77 5.04 0.51 20.63
N THR A 78 5.48 -0.72 20.33
CA THR A 78 5.59 -1.83 21.31
C THR A 78 7.01 -2.00 21.83
N THR A 79 8.01 -1.44 21.12
CA THR A 79 9.44 -1.55 21.44
C THR A 79 10.17 -0.24 21.13
N PHE A 80 10.45 0.08 19.89
CA PHE A 80 11.21 1.25 19.45
C PHE A 80 10.32 2.41 19.00
N PRO A 81 10.79 3.68 19.13
CA PRO A 81 11.99 4.11 19.86
C PRO A 81 11.88 3.92 21.36
N GLN A 82 10.67 3.91 21.91
CA GLN A 82 10.32 3.56 23.29
C GLN A 82 8.94 2.90 23.29
N PRO A 83 8.72 1.85 24.08
CA PRO A 83 7.40 1.24 24.18
C PRO A 83 6.38 2.23 24.77
N ASN A 84 5.17 2.23 24.25
CA ASN A 84 4.07 2.97 24.86
C ASN A 84 3.82 2.44 26.29
N PRO A 85 3.64 3.31 27.30
CA PRO A 85 3.48 2.90 28.71
C PRO A 85 2.31 1.93 28.93
N VAL A 86 1.17 2.16 28.27
CA VAL A 86 -0.02 1.27 28.35
C VAL A 86 0.29 -0.11 27.75
N ALA A 87 0.95 -0.15 26.59
CA ALA A 87 1.35 -1.42 25.98
C ALA A 87 2.36 -2.18 26.84
N ALA A 88 3.30 -1.47 27.48
CA ALA A 88 4.27 -2.06 28.38
C ALA A 88 3.61 -2.65 29.64
N ALA A 89 2.64 -1.93 30.24
CA ALA A 89 1.88 -2.39 31.41
C ALA A 89 1.04 -3.64 31.09
N ALA A 90 0.29 -3.63 29.97
CA ALA A 90 -0.47 -4.79 29.54
C ALA A 90 0.42 -6.01 29.28
N LYS A 91 1.58 -5.81 28.63
CA LYS A 91 2.57 -6.88 28.39
C LYS A 91 3.16 -7.42 29.69
N ALA A 92 3.46 -6.56 30.66
CA ALA A 92 3.97 -6.96 31.98
C ALA A 92 2.92 -7.78 32.76
N ALA A 93 1.64 -7.51 32.57
CA ALA A 93 0.53 -8.30 33.10
C ALA A 93 0.30 -9.64 32.35
N GLY A 94 1.13 -9.97 31.35
CA GLY A 94 1.01 -11.21 30.57
C GLY A 94 -0.05 -11.20 29.48
N LEU A 95 -0.63 -10.05 29.16
CA LEU A 95 -1.68 -9.96 28.14
C LEU A 95 -1.10 -10.02 26.72
N PRO A 96 -1.78 -10.68 25.78
CA PRO A 96 -1.43 -10.61 24.37
C PRO A 96 -1.71 -9.20 23.81
N LEU A 97 -0.71 -8.64 23.13
CA LEU A 97 -0.84 -7.44 22.31
C LEU A 97 -1.20 -7.88 20.91
N ILE A 98 -2.36 -7.47 20.40
CA ILE A 98 -2.88 -7.97 19.13
C ILE A 98 -3.37 -6.84 18.23
N SER A 99 -3.39 -7.12 16.92
CA SER A 99 -3.93 -6.22 15.89
C SER A 99 -5.39 -6.51 15.56
N ASP A 100 -6.02 -5.62 14.82
CA ASP A 100 -7.30 -5.85 14.15
C ASP A 100 -7.24 -7.03 13.15
N ILE A 101 -6.07 -7.28 12.54
CA ILE A 101 -5.83 -8.43 11.64
C ILE A 101 -5.98 -9.75 12.40
N GLU A 102 -5.44 -9.82 13.61
CA GLU A 102 -5.57 -11.00 14.48
C GLU A 102 -7.05 -11.28 14.82
N LEU A 103 -7.81 -10.23 15.14
CA LEU A 103 -9.24 -10.36 15.42
C LEU A 103 -10.03 -10.84 14.19
N LEU A 104 -9.76 -10.27 13.01
CA LEU A 104 -10.38 -10.73 11.76
C LEU A 104 -10.06 -12.19 11.50
N HIS A 105 -8.80 -12.59 11.68
CA HIS A 105 -8.40 -13.99 11.48
C HIS A 105 -9.16 -14.95 12.41
N ARG A 106 -9.32 -14.59 13.69
CA ARG A 106 -10.09 -15.40 14.66
C ARG A 106 -11.58 -15.48 14.29
N ALA A 107 -12.13 -14.41 13.72
CA ALA A 107 -13.54 -14.36 13.30
C ALA A 107 -13.82 -15.18 12.04
N GLU A 108 -12.88 -15.23 11.10
CA GLU A 108 -13.08 -15.73 9.74
C GLU A 108 -12.19 -16.94 9.41
N LEU A 109 -12.05 -17.89 10.35
CA LEU A 109 -11.18 -19.07 10.23
C LEU A 109 -11.42 -19.91 8.98
N LYS A 110 -12.64 -19.86 8.40
CA LYS A 110 -13.01 -20.62 7.19
C LYS A 110 -12.68 -19.89 5.88
N ALA A 111 -12.41 -18.59 5.95
CA ALA A 111 -12.00 -17.81 4.79
C ALA A 111 -10.51 -18.01 4.49
N ARG A 112 -10.14 -17.73 3.25
CA ARG A 112 -8.71 -17.66 2.85
C ARG A 112 -8.17 -16.28 2.99
N PHE A 113 -6.90 -16.17 3.38
CA PHE A 113 -6.20 -14.90 3.58
C PHE A 113 -4.98 -14.80 2.68
N VAL A 114 -4.92 -13.71 1.92
CA VAL A 114 -3.72 -13.30 1.19
C VAL A 114 -3.12 -12.10 1.91
N GLY A 115 -1.96 -12.29 2.53
CA GLY A 115 -1.22 -11.20 3.17
C GLY A 115 -0.17 -10.64 2.22
N ILE A 116 -0.09 -9.30 2.12
CA ILE A 116 0.83 -8.61 1.20
C ILE A 116 1.64 -7.59 1.99
N THR A 117 2.96 -7.74 1.98
CA THR A 117 3.89 -6.77 2.57
C THR A 117 5.07 -6.47 1.65
N GLY A 118 5.87 -5.51 2.04
CA GLY A 118 7.06 -5.03 1.34
C GLY A 118 7.32 -3.57 1.70
N THR A 119 8.43 -3.01 1.32
CA THR A 119 8.63 -1.55 1.43
C THR A 119 7.75 -0.86 0.40
N ASN A 120 7.78 -1.29 -0.84
CA ASN A 120 7.07 -0.70 -1.96
C ASN A 120 6.17 -1.70 -2.68
N GLY A 121 5.16 -1.21 -3.42
CA GLY A 121 4.29 -2.03 -4.27
C GLY A 121 3.06 -2.62 -3.56
N LYS A 122 3.01 -2.66 -2.24
CA LYS A 122 1.92 -3.26 -1.46
C LYS A 122 0.52 -2.91 -1.97
N SER A 123 0.20 -1.63 -2.02
CA SER A 123 -1.15 -1.15 -2.41
C SER A 123 -1.51 -1.54 -3.85
N THR A 124 -0.54 -1.49 -4.78
CA THR A 124 -0.75 -1.90 -6.17
C THR A 124 -1.06 -3.40 -6.24
N VAL A 125 -0.28 -4.25 -5.54
CA VAL A 125 -0.50 -5.69 -5.52
C VAL A 125 -1.83 -6.03 -4.85
N THR A 126 -2.16 -5.38 -3.74
CA THR A 126 -3.42 -5.61 -3.02
C THR A 126 -4.63 -5.29 -3.87
N THR A 127 -4.63 -4.15 -4.55
CA THR A 127 -5.77 -3.76 -5.40
C THR A 127 -5.81 -4.50 -6.73
N LEU A 128 -4.65 -4.75 -7.36
CA LEU A 128 -4.57 -5.53 -8.60
C LEU A 128 -5.03 -6.97 -8.38
N LEU A 129 -4.55 -7.64 -7.31
CA LEU A 129 -4.99 -8.99 -6.99
C LEU A 129 -6.48 -9.04 -6.64
N GLY A 130 -6.95 -8.08 -5.84
CA GLY A 130 -8.37 -7.94 -5.53
C GLY A 130 -9.22 -7.76 -6.78
N HIS A 131 -8.75 -6.96 -7.77
CA HIS A 131 -9.41 -6.78 -9.05
C HIS A 131 -9.43 -8.08 -9.88
N ILE A 132 -8.29 -8.76 -10.02
CA ILE A 132 -8.18 -10.04 -10.74
C ILE A 132 -9.18 -11.07 -10.18
N LEU A 133 -9.20 -11.23 -8.86
CA LEU A 133 -10.09 -12.18 -8.18
C LEU A 133 -11.57 -11.82 -8.37
N LYS A 134 -11.92 -10.54 -8.26
CA LYS A 134 -13.30 -10.06 -8.51
C LYS A 134 -13.72 -10.26 -9.95
N ALA A 135 -12.85 -9.94 -10.92
CA ALA A 135 -13.11 -10.16 -12.34
C ALA A 135 -13.33 -11.64 -12.69
N ALA A 136 -12.68 -12.54 -11.95
CA ALA A 136 -12.88 -13.98 -12.04
C ALA A 136 -14.07 -14.50 -11.19
N GLY A 137 -14.96 -13.62 -10.71
CA GLY A 137 -16.17 -13.98 -9.98
C GLY A 137 -15.94 -14.52 -8.56
N ARG A 138 -14.76 -14.30 -7.96
CA ARG A 138 -14.48 -14.74 -6.58
C ARG A 138 -15.11 -13.80 -5.55
N ASN A 139 -15.55 -14.35 -4.41
CA ASN A 139 -16.02 -13.58 -3.26
C ASN A 139 -14.82 -12.99 -2.52
N VAL A 140 -14.55 -11.68 -2.67
CA VAL A 140 -13.31 -11.04 -2.24
C VAL A 140 -13.57 -9.74 -1.48
N ALA A 141 -12.92 -9.58 -0.33
CA ALA A 141 -12.78 -8.31 0.36
C ALA A 141 -11.31 -7.87 0.37
N VAL A 142 -11.10 -6.55 0.17
CA VAL A 142 -9.77 -5.93 0.10
C VAL A 142 -9.65 -4.87 1.19
N GLY A 143 -8.60 -4.91 1.97
CA GLY A 143 -8.40 -3.96 3.07
C GLY A 143 -7.03 -4.07 3.75
N GLY A 144 -6.98 -3.66 5.02
CA GLY A 144 -5.77 -3.64 5.85
C GLY A 144 -5.18 -2.25 5.99
N ASN A 145 -3.89 -2.11 5.72
CA ASN A 145 -3.20 -0.81 5.74
C ASN A 145 -3.62 0.12 4.59
N LEU A 146 -4.48 -0.36 3.71
CA LEU A 146 -5.07 0.33 2.57
C LEU A 146 -6.59 0.33 2.69
N GLY A 147 -7.23 1.47 2.37
CA GLY A 147 -8.70 1.56 2.26
C GLY A 147 -9.41 1.37 3.60
N GLN A 148 -10.38 0.47 3.65
CA GLN A 148 -11.20 0.20 4.82
C GLN A 148 -10.43 -0.61 5.88
N ALA A 149 -10.65 -0.31 7.17
CA ALA A 149 -10.17 -1.12 8.27
C ALA A 149 -10.74 -2.55 8.18
N VAL A 150 -9.94 -3.55 8.55
CA VAL A 150 -10.30 -4.95 8.27
C VAL A 150 -11.56 -5.41 9.01
N LEU A 151 -11.82 -4.90 10.21
CA LEU A 151 -13.04 -5.24 10.96
C LEU A 151 -14.31 -4.53 10.46
N GLY A 152 -14.15 -3.54 9.58
CA GLY A 152 -15.25 -2.94 8.82
C GLY A 152 -15.55 -3.65 7.50
N LEU A 153 -14.76 -4.65 7.10
CA LEU A 153 -15.02 -5.45 5.91
C LEU A 153 -16.22 -6.38 6.15
N PRO A 154 -16.89 -6.85 5.08
CA PRO A 154 -17.96 -7.85 5.21
C PRO A 154 -17.40 -9.19 5.69
N ALA A 155 -18.17 -9.93 6.48
CA ALA A 155 -17.90 -11.32 6.79
C ALA A 155 -18.11 -12.18 5.52
N LEU A 156 -17.09 -12.90 5.11
CA LEU A 156 -17.08 -13.66 3.85
C LEU A 156 -17.38 -15.15 4.05
N GLY A 157 -17.04 -15.69 5.21
CA GLY A 157 -17.22 -17.12 5.53
C GLY A 157 -16.40 -18.07 4.63
N GLY A 158 -16.82 -19.32 4.57
CA GLY A 158 -16.15 -20.33 3.75
C GLY A 158 -16.22 -20.03 2.26
N GLY A 159 -15.05 -20.10 1.57
CA GLY A 159 -14.93 -19.76 0.15
C GLY A 159 -14.62 -18.27 -0.11
N GLY A 160 -14.73 -17.39 0.89
CA GLY A 160 -14.30 -16.00 0.79
C GLY A 160 -12.79 -15.84 0.82
N ILE A 161 -12.29 -14.74 0.25
CA ILE A 161 -10.87 -14.42 0.17
C ILE A 161 -10.66 -12.99 0.67
N TYR A 162 -9.91 -12.83 1.75
CA TYR A 162 -9.42 -11.52 2.20
C TYR A 162 -8.06 -11.24 1.59
N VAL A 163 -7.93 -10.13 0.86
CA VAL A 163 -6.68 -9.63 0.29
C VAL A 163 -6.24 -8.43 1.11
N LEU A 164 -5.21 -8.62 1.94
CA LEU A 164 -4.85 -7.66 2.99
C LEU A 164 -3.46 -7.07 2.77
N GLU A 165 -3.41 -5.73 2.69
CA GLU A 165 -2.15 -5.00 2.82
C GLU A 165 -1.71 -5.00 4.28
N LEU A 166 -0.50 -5.48 4.57
CA LEU A 166 0.05 -5.57 5.92
C LEU A 166 1.33 -4.73 6.04
N SER A 167 1.33 -3.77 6.97
CA SER A 167 2.53 -3.05 7.36
C SER A 167 3.42 -3.93 8.26
N SER A 168 4.71 -3.55 8.40
CA SER A 168 5.60 -4.19 9.37
C SER A 168 5.08 -4.07 10.81
N TYR A 169 4.45 -2.95 11.15
CA TYR A 169 3.87 -2.70 12.46
C TYR A 169 2.70 -3.65 12.78
N GLN A 170 1.81 -3.87 11.81
CA GLN A 170 0.72 -4.84 11.96
C GLN A 170 1.23 -6.26 12.15
N LEU A 171 2.27 -6.64 11.40
CA LEU A 171 2.86 -7.98 11.50
C LEU A 171 3.45 -8.25 12.89
N GLU A 172 4.06 -7.26 13.56
CA GLU A 172 4.62 -7.41 14.91
C GLU A 172 3.57 -7.74 15.96
N ILE A 173 2.35 -7.24 15.80
CA ILE A 173 1.23 -7.45 16.72
C ILE A 173 0.15 -8.39 16.15
N THR A 174 0.52 -9.22 15.18
CA THR A 174 -0.32 -10.32 14.66
C THR A 174 0.37 -11.64 15.01
N PRO A 175 0.12 -12.23 16.20
CA PRO A 175 0.85 -13.40 16.69
C PRO A 175 0.56 -14.67 15.87
N SER A 176 -0.62 -14.80 15.26
CA SER A 176 -0.98 -15.96 14.47
C SER A 176 -0.40 -15.93 13.05
N PRO A 177 -0.07 -17.08 12.44
CA PRO A 177 0.24 -17.16 11.02
C PRO A 177 -1.05 -17.08 10.20
N VAL A 178 -1.44 -15.89 9.75
CA VAL A 178 -2.77 -15.67 9.17
C VAL A 178 -2.86 -15.99 7.68
N SER A 179 -1.75 -16.00 6.92
CA SER A 179 -1.78 -16.01 5.46
C SER A 179 -1.72 -17.41 4.85
N ASP A 180 -2.76 -17.79 4.09
CA ASP A 180 -2.73 -18.95 3.20
C ASP A 180 -1.79 -18.71 2.01
N VAL A 181 -1.81 -17.48 1.47
CA VAL A 181 -0.82 -16.98 0.50
C VAL A 181 -0.18 -15.73 1.08
N ALA A 182 1.13 -15.77 1.31
CA ALA A 182 1.89 -14.62 1.78
C ALA A 182 2.77 -14.05 0.67
N ILE A 183 2.76 -12.74 0.51
CA ILE A 183 3.54 -12.01 -0.50
C ILE A 183 4.48 -11.03 0.19
N LEU A 184 5.78 -11.18 -0.02
CA LEU A 184 6.80 -10.20 0.34
C LEU A 184 7.45 -9.68 -0.95
N LEU A 185 7.21 -8.41 -1.27
CA LEU A 185 7.61 -7.84 -2.55
C LEU A 185 9.08 -7.44 -2.59
N ASN A 186 9.50 -6.66 -1.61
CA ASN A 186 10.86 -6.10 -1.51
C ASN A 186 11.12 -5.54 -0.12
N ILE A 187 12.39 -5.40 0.23
CA ILE A 187 12.83 -4.75 1.44
C ILE A 187 13.94 -3.76 1.10
N THR A 188 13.66 -2.46 1.28
CA THR A 188 14.62 -1.36 1.21
C THR A 188 14.53 -0.53 2.48
N PRO A 189 15.56 0.22 2.91
CA PRO A 189 15.54 0.99 4.15
C PRO A 189 14.31 1.89 4.28
N ASP A 190 13.54 1.70 5.36
CA ASP A 190 12.36 2.47 5.70
C ASP A 190 11.99 2.22 7.17
N HIS A 191 11.48 3.20 7.90
CA HIS A 191 11.02 3.05 9.28
C HIS A 191 12.06 2.45 10.26
N LEU A 192 13.36 2.71 10.04
CA LEU A 192 14.45 2.07 10.78
C LEU A 192 14.45 2.44 12.28
N ASP A 193 14.07 3.66 12.59
CA ASP A 193 13.88 4.17 13.96
C ASP A 193 12.83 3.37 14.74
N ARG A 194 11.76 2.95 14.05
CA ARG A 194 10.63 2.22 14.64
C ARG A 194 10.93 0.72 14.87
N HIS A 195 11.93 0.17 14.18
CA HIS A 195 12.32 -1.24 14.25
C HIS A 195 13.70 -1.47 14.89
N GLY A 196 14.36 -0.40 15.35
CA GLY A 196 15.73 -0.52 15.90
C GLY A 196 16.79 -0.83 14.84
N GLY A 197 16.53 -0.47 13.59
CA GLY A 197 17.45 -0.66 12.47
C GLY A 197 16.95 -1.61 11.39
N MET A 198 17.82 -1.87 10.39
CA MET A 198 17.48 -2.69 9.23
C MET A 198 17.16 -4.14 9.58
N GLU A 199 17.89 -4.73 10.51
CA GLU A 199 17.68 -6.11 10.94
C GLU A 199 16.30 -6.31 11.57
N GLY A 200 15.87 -5.40 12.43
CA GLY A 200 14.54 -5.42 13.03
C GLY A 200 13.43 -5.25 11.99
N TYR A 201 13.66 -4.36 11.00
CA TYR A 201 12.69 -4.18 9.91
C TYR A 201 12.55 -5.43 9.03
N VAL A 202 13.65 -6.10 8.69
CA VAL A 202 13.64 -7.39 7.98
C VAL A 202 12.92 -8.45 8.80
N ALA A 203 13.23 -8.55 10.10
CA ALA A 203 12.60 -9.50 11.02
C ALA A 203 11.08 -9.29 11.10
N ALA A 204 10.63 -8.05 11.25
CA ALA A 204 9.20 -7.71 11.27
C ALA A 204 8.48 -8.13 9.99
N LYS A 205 9.05 -7.86 8.81
CA LYS A 205 8.45 -8.29 7.53
C LYS A 205 8.49 -9.80 7.33
N ARG A 206 9.53 -10.47 7.84
CA ARG A 206 9.64 -11.94 7.79
C ARG A 206 8.47 -12.65 8.46
N LEU A 207 7.81 -12.02 9.44
CA LEU A 207 6.67 -12.60 10.15
C LEU A 207 5.51 -13.00 9.20
N ILE A 208 5.35 -12.34 8.06
CA ILE A 208 4.33 -12.72 7.06
C ILE A 208 4.58 -14.14 6.49
N MET A 209 5.84 -14.57 6.50
CA MET A 209 6.25 -15.87 5.94
C MET A 209 6.04 -17.04 6.90
N ARG A 210 5.50 -16.83 8.11
CA ARG A 210 5.13 -17.93 9.00
C ARG A 210 4.06 -18.79 8.34
N PRO A 211 4.24 -20.13 8.27
CA PRO A 211 3.29 -21.01 7.61
C PRO A 211 2.01 -21.16 8.43
N LYS A 212 0.84 -20.90 7.83
CA LYS A 212 -0.48 -21.16 8.44
C LYS A 212 -0.82 -22.65 8.44
N GLY A 213 -0.23 -23.41 7.54
CA GLY A 213 -0.40 -24.86 7.39
C GLY A 213 0.43 -25.38 6.22
N ALA A 214 0.43 -26.71 6.01
CA ALA A 214 1.23 -27.37 4.98
C ALA A 214 0.92 -26.89 3.54
N SER A 215 -0.32 -26.48 3.27
CA SER A 215 -0.75 -25.97 1.96
C SER A 215 -0.48 -24.48 1.75
N SER A 216 0.04 -23.76 2.75
CA SER A 216 0.29 -22.34 2.63
C SER A 216 1.47 -22.05 1.69
N ILE A 217 1.35 -20.96 0.90
CA ILE A 217 2.31 -20.58 -0.14
C ILE A 217 2.96 -19.25 0.21
N GLY A 218 4.28 -19.16 0.07
CA GLY A 218 5.04 -17.92 0.16
C GLY A 218 5.48 -17.45 -1.23
N ILE A 219 5.23 -16.19 -1.54
CA ILE A 219 5.68 -15.52 -2.77
C ILE A 219 6.65 -14.43 -2.36
N ILE A 220 7.85 -14.42 -2.92
CA ILE A 220 8.91 -13.48 -2.50
C ILE A 220 9.64 -12.90 -3.70
N GLY A 221 9.79 -11.56 -3.71
CA GLY A 221 10.64 -10.87 -4.66
C GLY A 221 12.10 -11.19 -4.41
N VAL A 222 12.88 -11.45 -5.48
CA VAL A 222 14.30 -11.79 -5.35
C VAL A 222 15.22 -10.78 -6.06
N ASP A 223 14.73 -9.56 -6.25
CA ASP A 223 15.49 -8.49 -6.91
C ASP A 223 16.36 -7.70 -5.92
N ASP A 224 16.00 -7.63 -4.64
CA ASP A 224 16.82 -7.05 -3.58
C ASP A 224 17.55 -8.11 -2.73
N GLU A 225 18.62 -7.71 -2.07
CA GLU A 225 19.48 -8.63 -1.31
C GLU A 225 18.78 -9.22 -0.07
N PRO A 226 18.09 -8.43 0.79
CA PRO A 226 17.41 -8.97 1.95
C PRO A 226 16.38 -10.05 1.61
N CYS A 227 15.60 -9.84 0.56
CA CYS A 227 14.61 -10.81 0.11
C CYS A 227 15.26 -12.06 -0.53
N ARG A 228 16.35 -11.91 -1.30
CA ARG A 228 17.11 -13.05 -1.85
C ARG A 228 17.66 -13.95 -0.74
N LYS A 229 18.26 -13.33 0.29
CA LYS A 229 18.77 -14.05 1.45
C LYS A 229 17.66 -14.81 2.17
N MET A 230 16.56 -14.12 2.43
CA MET A 230 15.37 -14.72 3.06
C MET A 230 14.80 -15.88 2.22
N PHE A 231 14.70 -15.73 0.90
CA PHE A 231 14.27 -16.81 0.02
C PHE A 231 15.19 -18.02 0.11
N ALA A 232 16.51 -17.82 0.08
CA ALA A 232 17.48 -18.91 0.18
C ALA A 232 17.35 -19.71 1.48
N GLU A 233 17.02 -19.04 2.58
CA GLU A 233 16.76 -19.67 3.88
C GLU A 233 15.43 -20.42 3.92
N LEU A 234 14.35 -19.81 3.36
CA LEU A 234 13.00 -20.33 3.49
C LEU A 234 12.67 -21.45 2.48
N LYS A 235 13.35 -21.51 1.33
CA LYS A 235 13.07 -22.50 0.28
C LYS A 235 13.27 -23.96 0.69
N ALA A 236 14.08 -24.19 1.71
CA ALA A 236 14.33 -25.52 2.27
C ALA A 236 13.29 -25.94 3.34
N GLY A 237 12.40 -25.03 3.74
CA GLY A 237 11.37 -25.28 4.75
C GLY A 237 10.16 -26.04 4.23
N SER A 238 9.16 -26.22 5.09
CA SER A 238 7.91 -26.93 4.77
C SER A 238 6.95 -26.13 3.89
N ARG A 239 7.08 -24.79 3.85
CA ARG A 239 6.23 -23.92 3.03
C ARG A 239 6.72 -23.89 1.59
N ARG A 240 5.81 -24.11 0.62
CA ARG A 240 6.14 -23.91 -0.79
C ARG A 240 6.46 -22.44 -1.06
N MET A 241 7.67 -22.16 -1.60
CA MET A 241 8.13 -20.82 -1.91
C MET A 241 8.16 -20.61 -3.43
N ILE A 242 7.61 -19.49 -3.89
CA ILE A 242 7.58 -19.06 -5.30
C ILE A 242 8.38 -17.77 -5.42
N PRO A 243 9.56 -17.77 -6.02
CA PRO A 243 10.31 -16.54 -6.27
C PRO A 243 9.68 -15.73 -7.41
N ILE A 244 9.74 -14.40 -7.30
CA ILE A 244 9.34 -13.49 -8.37
C ILE A 244 10.46 -12.49 -8.67
N SER A 245 10.64 -12.14 -9.95
CA SER A 245 11.64 -11.15 -10.38
C SER A 245 11.16 -10.34 -11.57
N ALA A 246 11.47 -9.03 -11.59
CA ALA A 246 11.34 -8.18 -12.77
C ALA A 246 12.69 -7.92 -13.45
N GLU A 247 13.77 -8.52 -12.96
CA GLU A 247 15.14 -8.32 -13.47
C GLU A 247 15.65 -9.47 -14.32
N ARG A 248 15.30 -10.69 -13.95
CA ARG A 248 15.85 -11.91 -14.56
C ARG A 248 14.84 -13.05 -14.51
N ALA A 249 15.06 -14.05 -15.32
CA ALA A 249 14.36 -15.32 -15.22
C ALA A 249 14.63 -15.99 -13.86
N VAL A 250 13.61 -16.64 -13.31
CA VAL A 250 13.68 -17.41 -12.05
C VAL A 250 13.13 -18.81 -12.26
N GLU A 251 13.81 -19.80 -11.69
CA GLU A 251 13.35 -21.18 -11.70
C GLU A 251 12.23 -21.41 -10.68
N ASN A 252 11.25 -22.24 -11.02
CA ASN A 252 10.11 -22.58 -10.18
C ASN A 252 9.34 -21.34 -9.66
N GLY A 253 9.32 -20.28 -10.46
CA GLY A 253 8.76 -18.98 -10.08
C GLY A 253 8.13 -18.23 -11.23
N VAL A 254 7.96 -16.92 -11.06
CA VAL A 254 7.40 -16.02 -12.08
C VAL A 254 8.36 -14.88 -12.34
N SER A 255 8.72 -14.66 -13.59
CA SER A 255 9.56 -13.52 -13.99
C SER A 255 8.79 -12.55 -14.89
N ALA A 256 9.22 -11.28 -14.86
CA ALA A 256 8.68 -10.20 -15.69
C ALA A 256 9.80 -9.32 -16.27
N ALA A 257 10.95 -9.94 -16.63
CA ALA A 257 12.09 -9.24 -17.18
C ALA A 257 11.74 -8.57 -18.51
N ASN A 258 12.16 -7.30 -18.68
CA ASN A 258 11.84 -6.48 -19.85
C ASN A 258 10.33 -6.39 -20.16
N GLY A 259 9.48 -6.53 -19.13
CA GLY A 259 8.02 -6.49 -19.25
C GLY A 259 7.40 -7.80 -19.74
N LYS A 260 8.16 -8.84 -20.01
CA LYS A 260 7.63 -10.14 -20.43
C LYS A 260 7.32 -11.00 -19.22
N LEU A 261 6.04 -11.24 -18.97
CA LEU A 261 5.56 -12.11 -17.89
C LEU A 261 5.71 -13.58 -18.30
N VAL A 262 6.49 -14.33 -17.54
CA VAL A 262 6.79 -15.74 -17.79
C VAL A 262 6.50 -16.56 -16.53
N ASP A 263 5.71 -17.62 -16.67
CA ASP A 263 5.43 -18.61 -15.62
C ASP A 263 6.37 -19.80 -15.76
N ALA A 264 7.19 -20.05 -14.76
CA ALA A 264 8.04 -21.22 -14.62
C ALA A 264 7.74 -22.02 -13.33
N ILE A 265 6.57 -21.81 -12.69
CA ILE A 265 6.21 -22.43 -11.40
C ILE A 265 6.24 -23.97 -11.44
N SER A 266 5.95 -24.55 -12.60
CA SER A 266 5.97 -26.02 -12.82
C SER A 266 7.31 -26.56 -13.30
N GLY A 267 8.36 -25.73 -13.35
CA GLY A 267 9.69 -26.07 -13.89
C GLY A 267 9.83 -25.84 -15.40
N LYS A 268 8.74 -25.67 -16.15
CA LYS A 268 8.76 -25.32 -17.58
C LYS A 268 8.31 -23.87 -17.75
N ALA A 269 9.15 -23.06 -18.40
CA ALA A 269 8.82 -21.67 -18.69
C ALA A 269 7.73 -21.58 -19.78
N ILE A 270 6.72 -20.76 -19.51
CA ILE A 270 5.60 -20.46 -20.40
C ILE A 270 5.46 -18.94 -20.50
N ASP A 271 5.52 -18.40 -21.71
CA ASP A 271 5.27 -16.98 -21.97
C ASP A 271 3.78 -16.68 -21.75
N ILE A 272 3.47 -15.72 -20.90
CA ILE A 272 2.10 -15.38 -20.50
C ILE A 272 1.59 -14.14 -21.24
N MET A 273 2.27 -13.00 -21.11
CA MET A 273 1.89 -11.76 -21.76
C MET A 273 3.01 -10.71 -21.75
N ASP A 274 2.88 -9.71 -22.61
CA ASP A 274 3.72 -8.52 -22.60
C ASP A 274 3.07 -7.42 -21.75
N LEU A 275 3.66 -7.12 -20.58
CA LEU A 275 3.20 -6.08 -19.65
C LEU A 275 3.46 -4.65 -20.17
N ASN A 276 4.32 -4.47 -21.17
CA ASN A 276 4.52 -3.17 -21.82
C ASN A 276 3.24 -2.68 -22.50
N THR A 277 2.32 -3.59 -22.84
CA THR A 277 1.02 -3.27 -23.43
C THR A 277 -0.03 -2.83 -22.40
N VAL A 278 0.28 -2.91 -21.10
CA VAL A 278 -0.65 -2.57 -20.00
C VAL A 278 -0.38 -1.16 -19.49
N ALA A 279 -1.01 -0.17 -20.10
CA ALA A 279 -0.78 1.26 -19.82
C ALA A 279 -0.97 1.66 -18.33
N ARG A 280 -1.75 0.89 -17.57
CA ARG A 280 -2.05 1.14 -16.14
C ARG A 280 -0.99 0.56 -15.18
N LEU A 281 -0.02 -0.18 -15.69
CA LEU A 281 1.07 -0.79 -14.92
C LEU A 281 2.45 -0.41 -15.50
N PRO A 282 2.76 0.89 -15.64
CA PRO A 282 4.01 1.33 -16.25
C PRO A 282 5.21 1.03 -15.34
N GLY A 283 6.33 0.68 -15.95
CA GLY A 283 7.64 0.58 -15.30
C GLY A 283 7.92 -0.75 -14.59
N LYS A 284 9.20 -1.02 -14.43
CA LYS A 284 9.76 -2.28 -13.92
C LYS A 284 9.18 -2.72 -12.56
N HIS A 285 8.96 -1.76 -11.64
CA HIS A 285 8.37 -2.07 -10.33
C HIS A 285 6.94 -2.62 -10.44
N ASN A 286 6.16 -2.15 -11.44
CA ASN A 286 4.81 -2.69 -11.69
C ASN A 286 4.86 -4.05 -12.40
N TRP A 287 5.92 -4.37 -13.12
CA TRP A 287 6.11 -5.71 -13.67
C TRP A 287 6.33 -6.74 -12.55
N GLN A 288 7.11 -6.40 -11.51
CA GLN A 288 7.24 -7.24 -10.31
C GLN A 288 5.89 -7.38 -9.57
N ASN A 289 5.14 -6.28 -9.43
CA ASN A 289 3.80 -6.31 -8.84
C ASN A 289 2.84 -7.23 -9.62
N ALA A 290 2.87 -7.19 -10.95
CA ALA A 290 2.07 -8.07 -11.81
C ALA A 290 2.50 -9.53 -11.67
N ALA A 291 3.82 -9.83 -11.61
CA ALA A 291 4.33 -11.17 -11.38
C ALA A 291 3.88 -11.73 -10.02
N ALA A 292 3.87 -10.89 -8.95
CA ALA A 292 3.35 -11.27 -7.64
C ALA A 292 1.85 -11.61 -7.68
N CYS A 293 1.05 -10.76 -8.35
CA CYS A 293 -0.39 -10.99 -8.50
C CYS A 293 -0.68 -12.25 -9.32
N TYR A 294 0.06 -12.46 -10.42
CA TYR A 294 -0.06 -13.67 -11.22
C TYR A 294 0.22 -14.92 -10.38
N ALA A 295 1.36 -14.96 -9.69
CA ALA A 295 1.72 -16.10 -8.85
C ALA A 295 0.66 -16.37 -7.76
N ALA A 296 0.13 -15.32 -7.11
CA ALA A 296 -0.89 -15.43 -6.08
C ALA A 296 -2.24 -15.92 -6.65
N ALA A 297 -2.68 -15.39 -7.78
CA ALA A 297 -3.92 -15.80 -8.43
C ALA A 297 -3.85 -17.28 -8.88
N ARG A 298 -2.71 -17.71 -9.44
CA ARG A 298 -2.44 -19.12 -9.77
C ARG A 298 -2.45 -20.01 -8.53
N ALA A 299 -1.84 -19.57 -7.42
CA ALA A 299 -1.87 -20.27 -6.13
C ALA A 299 -3.30 -20.38 -5.55
N LEU A 300 -4.17 -19.43 -5.87
CA LEU A 300 -5.59 -19.44 -5.49
C LEU A 300 -6.48 -20.23 -6.47
N GLY A 301 -5.90 -20.82 -7.53
CA GLY A 301 -6.57 -21.73 -8.46
C GLY A 301 -7.22 -21.05 -9.66
N LEU A 302 -6.83 -19.80 -10.02
CA LEU A 302 -7.30 -19.16 -11.24
C LEU A 302 -6.58 -19.73 -12.48
N GLY A 303 -7.31 -19.81 -13.60
CA GLY A 303 -6.75 -20.09 -14.91
C GLY A 303 -5.87 -18.96 -15.44
N ILE A 304 -4.98 -19.25 -16.39
CA ILE A 304 -4.08 -18.23 -16.99
C ILE A 304 -4.90 -17.11 -17.62
N ASP A 305 -5.93 -17.44 -18.40
CA ASP A 305 -6.76 -16.46 -19.12
C ASP A 305 -7.54 -15.55 -18.17
N GLU A 306 -8.03 -16.08 -17.03
CA GLU A 306 -8.69 -15.28 -16.00
C GLU A 306 -7.73 -14.23 -15.43
N VAL A 307 -6.46 -14.61 -15.18
CA VAL A 307 -5.45 -13.69 -14.64
C VAL A 307 -5.07 -12.63 -15.67
N ILE A 308 -4.84 -13.03 -16.93
CA ILE A 308 -4.54 -12.10 -18.04
C ILE A 308 -5.68 -11.08 -18.22
N GLY A 309 -6.93 -11.57 -18.23
CA GLY A 309 -8.11 -10.72 -18.32
C GLY A 309 -8.18 -9.67 -17.21
N GLY A 310 -7.95 -10.10 -15.97
CA GLY A 310 -7.91 -9.21 -14.82
C GLY A 310 -6.76 -8.19 -14.86
N ILE A 311 -5.55 -8.58 -15.30
CA ILE A 311 -4.43 -7.64 -15.46
C ILE A 311 -4.75 -6.59 -16.54
N LYS A 312 -5.29 -6.99 -17.67
CA LYS A 312 -5.63 -6.07 -18.79
C LYS A 312 -6.73 -5.07 -18.43
N THR A 313 -7.68 -5.48 -17.60
CA THR A 313 -8.83 -4.63 -17.19
C THR A 313 -8.58 -3.85 -15.91
N TYR A 314 -7.40 -3.96 -15.30
CA TYR A 314 -7.10 -3.25 -14.07
C TYR A 314 -7.13 -1.73 -14.27
N PRO A 315 -7.96 -1.00 -13.48
CA PRO A 315 -8.12 0.44 -13.67
C PRO A 315 -6.95 1.28 -13.13
N GLY A 316 -6.00 0.67 -12.41
CA GLY A 316 -4.95 1.38 -11.69
C GLY A 316 -5.38 1.77 -10.27
N LEU A 317 -4.46 2.37 -9.54
CA LEU A 317 -4.71 2.97 -8.23
C LEU A 317 -4.98 4.46 -8.40
N VAL A 318 -6.04 4.93 -7.77
CA VAL A 318 -6.34 6.37 -7.68
C VAL A 318 -5.16 7.08 -6.99
N HIS A 319 -4.75 8.22 -7.53
CA HIS A 319 -3.64 9.06 -7.05
C HIS A 319 -2.24 8.40 -7.05
N ARG A 320 -2.06 7.26 -7.70
CA ARG A 320 -0.74 6.61 -7.85
C ARG A 320 -0.49 6.27 -9.31
N GLN A 321 0.27 7.12 -10.00
CA GLN A 321 0.53 7.05 -11.43
C GLN A 321 -0.77 6.75 -12.24
N GLU A 322 -1.87 7.30 -11.76
CA GLU A 322 -3.20 7.15 -12.33
C GLU A 322 -3.28 7.90 -13.66
N LEU A 323 -3.44 7.20 -14.77
CA LEU A 323 -3.76 7.82 -16.03
C LEU A 323 -5.20 8.33 -15.99
N VAL A 324 -5.37 9.64 -15.75
CA VAL A 324 -6.69 10.28 -15.64
C VAL A 324 -7.34 10.41 -16.99
N ALA A 325 -6.60 10.93 -17.98
CA ALA A 325 -7.07 11.09 -19.35
C ALA A 325 -5.91 11.18 -20.35
N THR A 326 -6.24 10.97 -21.63
CA THR A 326 -5.39 11.36 -22.76
C THR A 326 -6.19 12.37 -23.60
N ILE A 327 -5.72 13.62 -23.67
CA ILE A 327 -6.37 14.72 -24.36
C ILE A 327 -5.38 15.27 -25.41
N ASP A 328 -5.77 15.36 -26.67
CA ASP A 328 -4.91 15.80 -27.77
C ASP A 328 -3.55 15.04 -27.84
N GLY A 329 -3.54 13.76 -27.48
CA GLY A 329 -2.31 12.95 -27.41
C GLY A 329 -1.45 13.18 -26.14
N ILE A 330 -1.81 14.10 -25.26
CA ILE A 330 -1.14 14.41 -24.00
C ILE A 330 -1.74 13.52 -22.91
N ARG A 331 -0.90 12.75 -22.22
CA ARG A 331 -1.32 11.92 -21.08
C ARG A 331 -1.29 12.77 -19.79
N PHE A 332 -2.38 12.78 -19.04
CA PHE A 332 -2.48 13.40 -17.72
C PHE A 332 -2.40 12.33 -16.63
N VAL A 333 -1.31 12.37 -15.86
CA VAL A 333 -1.00 11.33 -14.86
C VAL A 333 -1.02 11.93 -13.47
N ASN A 334 -1.86 11.37 -12.60
CA ASN A 334 -2.03 11.76 -11.21
C ASN A 334 -1.22 10.81 -10.31
N ASP A 335 -0.17 11.33 -9.73
CA ASP A 335 0.66 10.64 -8.73
C ASP A 335 0.73 11.47 -7.44
N SER A 336 -0.41 12.05 -7.03
CA SER A 336 -0.51 12.91 -5.83
C SER A 336 -0.01 12.21 -4.56
N LYS A 337 -0.03 10.88 -4.51
CA LYS A 337 0.51 10.08 -3.39
C LYS A 337 2.04 10.11 -3.28
N ALA A 338 2.76 10.60 -4.28
CA ALA A 338 4.21 10.81 -4.24
C ALA A 338 4.57 12.02 -3.35
N THR A 339 4.49 11.83 -2.03
CA THR A 339 4.69 12.88 -1.02
C THR A 339 6.14 13.06 -0.57
N ASN A 340 7.10 12.43 -1.26
CA ASN A 340 8.54 12.57 -1.06
C ASN A 340 9.30 12.29 -2.38
N ALA A 341 10.60 12.60 -2.40
CA ALA A 341 11.44 12.43 -3.58
C ALA A 341 11.54 10.96 -4.05
N ASP A 342 11.69 9.99 -3.14
CA ASP A 342 11.78 8.57 -3.49
C ASP A 342 10.53 8.05 -4.21
N ALA A 343 9.35 8.53 -3.80
CA ALA A 343 8.11 8.19 -4.47
C ALA A 343 8.04 8.83 -5.86
N ALA A 344 8.42 10.11 -5.98
CA ALA A 344 8.44 10.83 -7.26
C ALA A 344 9.45 10.22 -8.26
N ALA A 345 10.61 9.76 -7.78
CA ALA A 345 11.62 9.07 -8.59
C ALA A 345 11.02 7.91 -9.40
N LYS A 346 10.10 7.15 -8.82
CA LYS A 346 9.45 6.00 -9.47
C LYS A 346 8.54 6.42 -10.62
N ALA A 347 7.83 7.54 -10.46
CA ALA A 347 7.01 8.08 -11.53
C ALA A 347 7.88 8.69 -12.65
N LEU A 348 8.89 9.47 -12.29
CA LEU A 348 9.82 10.08 -13.24
C LEU A 348 10.59 9.03 -14.06
N ALA A 349 10.86 7.86 -13.49
CA ALA A 349 11.51 6.74 -14.19
C ALA A 349 10.61 6.08 -15.26
N CYS A 350 9.28 6.28 -15.22
CA CYS A 350 8.32 5.59 -16.09
C CYS A 350 8.01 6.34 -17.39
N TYR A 351 8.35 7.63 -17.47
CA TYR A 351 7.91 8.50 -18.55
C TYR A 351 9.09 9.29 -19.13
N ASP A 352 8.92 9.71 -20.39
CA ASP A 352 9.75 10.70 -21.07
C ASP A 352 8.89 11.89 -21.50
N ASN A 353 9.53 12.99 -21.87
CA ASN A 353 8.84 14.25 -22.26
C ASN A 353 7.85 14.74 -21.18
N ILE A 354 8.35 14.79 -19.93
CA ILE A 354 7.56 15.08 -18.75
C ILE A 354 7.39 16.60 -18.57
N TYR A 355 6.15 17.03 -18.42
CA TYR A 355 5.75 18.36 -17.92
C TYR A 355 5.36 18.15 -16.44
N TRP A 356 6.34 18.40 -15.56
CA TRP A 356 6.30 17.94 -14.17
C TRP A 356 5.68 18.97 -13.23
N ILE A 357 4.60 18.61 -12.52
CA ILE A 357 4.01 19.44 -11.46
C ILE A 357 4.53 18.93 -10.13
N ALA A 358 5.32 19.81 -9.45
CA ALA A 358 6.00 19.51 -8.19
C ALA A 358 5.80 20.59 -7.15
N GLY A 359 5.82 20.20 -5.86
CA GLY A 359 5.69 21.14 -4.75
C GLY A 359 4.55 20.79 -3.79
N GLY A 360 4.37 21.66 -2.79
CA GLY A 360 3.53 21.46 -1.64
C GLY A 360 4.31 21.77 -0.37
N LYS A 361 3.96 21.15 0.78
CA LYS A 361 4.70 21.30 2.03
C LYS A 361 6.02 20.53 1.96
N PRO A 362 7.18 21.19 2.03
CA PRO A 362 8.47 20.55 1.81
C PRO A 362 8.81 19.53 2.89
N LYS A 363 9.59 18.52 2.50
CA LYS A 363 10.24 17.57 3.41
C LYS A 363 11.76 17.78 3.38
N GLU A 364 12.44 17.28 4.39
CA GLU A 364 13.90 17.29 4.45
C GLU A 364 14.51 16.64 3.20
N GLY A 365 15.58 17.23 2.66
CA GLY A 365 16.24 16.79 1.42
C GLY A 365 15.60 17.32 0.13
N GLY A 366 14.33 17.69 0.12
CA GLY A 366 13.66 18.25 -1.07
C GLY A 366 13.70 17.32 -2.28
N LEU A 367 14.37 17.74 -3.37
CA LEU A 367 14.50 16.99 -4.64
C LEU A 367 15.78 16.15 -4.74
N ALA A 368 16.57 16.01 -3.67
CA ALA A 368 17.81 15.23 -3.69
C ALA A 368 17.57 13.80 -4.20
N GLY A 369 18.46 13.32 -5.10
CA GLY A 369 18.37 11.98 -5.71
C GLY A 369 17.51 11.90 -6.97
N LEU A 370 16.91 13.03 -7.41
CA LEU A 370 16.11 13.09 -8.64
C LEU A 370 16.91 13.55 -9.87
N GLU A 371 18.17 13.94 -9.72
CA GLU A 371 19.01 14.54 -10.76
C GLU A 371 19.13 13.63 -12.00
N GLN A 372 19.18 12.34 -11.81
CA GLN A 372 19.26 11.35 -12.90
C GLN A 372 18.04 11.36 -13.84
N PHE A 373 16.90 11.90 -13.40
CA PHE A 373 15.67 11.99 -14.19
C PHE A 373 15.49 13.34 -14.90
N TYR A 374 16.30 14.35 -14.61
CA TYR A 374 16.19 15.69 -15.20
C TYR A 374 16.20 15.68 -16.75
N PRO A 375 16.99 14.83 -17.44
CA PRO A 375 16.94 14.76 -18.89
C PRO A 375 15.59 14.34 -19.49
N ARG A 376 14.69 13.73 -18.69
CA ARG A 376 13.35 13.32 -19.11
C ARG A 376 12.31 14.43 -18.93
N ILE A 377 12.65 15.50 -18.19
CA ILE A 377 11.74 16.57 -17.82
C ILE A 377 11.90 17.75 -18.78
N ARG A 378 10.84 18.05 -19.52
CA ARG A 378 10.82 19.21 -20.41
C ARG A 378 10.71 20.52 -19.63
N ARG A 379 9.86 20.56 -18.60
CA ARG A 379 9.65 21.70 -17.72
C ARG A 379 9.03 21.29 -16.40
N ALA A 380 9.37 22.00 -15.32
CA ALA A 380 8.73 21.87 -14.01
C ALA A 380 7.78 23.04 -13.73
N TYR A 381 6.63 22.74 -13.15
CA TYR A 381 5.61 23.70 -12.71
C TYR A 381 5.49 23.61 -11.20
N LEU A 382 5.99 24.63 -10.50
CA LEU A 382 6.21 24.58 -9.06
C LEU A 382 5.03 25.20 -8.30
N ILE A 383 4.49 24.44 -7.34
CA ILE A 383 3.30 24.81 -6.54
C ILE A 383 3.60 24.83 -5.05
N GLY A 384 2.81 25.58 -4.28
CA GLY A 384 2.83 25.59 -2.82
C GLY A 384 4.11 26.14 -2.20
N GLU A 385 4.29 25.82 -0.91
CA GLU A 385 5.40 26.36 -0.09
C GLU A 385 6.80 25.99 -0.62
N ALA A 386 6.96 24.79 -1.19
CA ALA A 386 8.25 24.32 -1.69
C ALA A 386 8.69 24.98 -3.00
N ALA A 387 7.83 25.73 -3.69
CA ALA A 387 8.06 26.21 -5.05
C ALA A 387 9.39 26.97 -5.20
N ALA A 388 9.67 27.94 -4.31
CA ALA A 388 10.91 28.73 -4.38
C ALA A 388 12.17 27.88 -4.12
N ALA A 389 12.11 26.97 -3.15
CA ALA A 389 13.22 26.08 -2.79
C ALA A 389 13.51 25.09 -3.93
N PHE A 390 12.47 24.49 -4.52
CA PHE A 390 12.61 23.57 -5.66
C PHE A 390 13.17 24.27 -6.91
N GLY A 391 12.74 25.52 -7.17
CA GLY A 391 13.32 26.32 -8.24
C GLY A 391 14.83 26.52 -8.10
N LYS A 392 15.31 26.74 -6.86
CA LYS A 392 16.75 26.83 -6.55
C LYS A 392 17.47 25.49 -6.71
N GLN A 393 16.86 24.38 -6.23
CA GLN A 393 17.46 23.03 -6.35
C GLN A 393 17.56 22.57 -7.80
N LEU A 394 16.59 22.90 -8.65
CA LEU A 394 16.65 22.60 -10.08
C LEU A 394 17.76 23.38 -10.81
N GLY A 395 18.16 24.55 -10.29
CA GLY A 395 19.39 25.27 -10.65
C GLY A 395 19.58 25.57 -12.16
N GLY A 396 18.49 25.59 -12.95
CA GLY A 396 18.54 25.74 -14.40
C GLY A 396 18.75 24.43 -15.17
N ALA A 397 19.04 23.31 -14.51
CA ALA A 397 19.13 21.99 -15.16
C ALA A 397 17.77 21.54 -15.74
N VAL A 398 16.69 22.00 -15.13
CA VAL A 398 15.32 21.83 -15.64
C VAL A 398 14.66 23.22 -15.71
N PRO A 399 14.13 23.65 -16.87
CA PRO A 399 13.35 24.87 -16.96
C PRO A 399 12.16 24.82 -15.98
N ALA A 400 11.98 25.83 -15.14
CA ALA A 400 10.94 25.83 -14.12
C ALA A 400 10.09 27.11 -14.14
N LYS A 401 8.79 26.96 -13.84
CA LYS A 401 7.84 28.07 -13.65
C LYS A 401 7.29 28.03 -12.22
N GLN A 402 7.16 29.20 -11.59
CA GLN A 402 6.48 29.38 -10.32
C GLN A 402 4.97 29.50 -10.58
N SER A 403 4.27 28.37 -10.64
CA SER A 403 2.83 28.35 -10.95
C SER A 403 1.95 28.66 -9.73
N GLY A 404 2.44 28.37 -8.52
CA GLY A 404 1.77 28.67 -7.25
C GLY A 404 0.61 27.74 -6.92
N THR A 405 -0.38 27.58 -7.81
CA THR A 405 -1.56 26.70 -7.61
C THR A 405 -1.59 25.55 -8.61
N LEU A 406 -2.33 24.50 -8.27
CA LEU A 406 -2.48 23.32 -9.12
C LEU A 406 -3.22 23.64 -10.43
N ASP A 407 -4.27 24.46 -10.37
CA ASP A 407 -5.04 24.89 -11.56
C ASP A 407 -4.14 25.52 -12.60
N ARG A 408 -3.34 26.49 -12.15
CA ARG A 408 -2.41 27.20 -13.03
C ARG A 408 -1.33 26.28 -13.56
N ALA A 409 -0.77 25.43 -12.72
CA ALA A 409 0.26 24.45 -13.11
C ALA A 409 -0.23 23.49 -14.21
N VAL A 410 -1.44 22.95 -14.07
CA VAL A 410 -2.04 22.04 -15.07
C VAL A 410 -2.32 22.77 -16.38
N ALA A 411 -2.87 23.99 -16.32
CA ALA A 411 -3.15 24.79 -17.51
C ALA A 411 -1.87 25.15 -18.28
N GLU A 412 -0.83 25.61 -17.57
CA GLU A 412 0.48 25.95 -18.15
C GLU A 412 1.17 24.72 -18.73
N ALA A 413 1.17 23.59 -18.01
CA ALA A 413 1.75 22.33 -18.46
C ALA A 413 1.06 21.78 -19.73
N ALA A 414 -0.25 21.82 -19.77
CA ALA A 414 -1.03 21.39 -20.93
C ALA A 414 -0.74 22.28 -22.16
N ALA A 415 -0.69 23.60 -21.97
CA ALA A 415 -0.41 24.55 -23.06
C ALA A 415 1.01 24.36 -23.62
N ASP A 416 2.02 24.22 -22.74
CA ASP A 416 3.41 24.00 -23.16
C ASP A 416 3.56 22.61 -23.83
N ALA A 417 2.92 21.55 -23.33
CA ALA A 417 2.96 20.23 -23.94
C ALA A 417 2.34 20.20 -25.35
N LYS A 418 1.26 20.95 -25.53
CA LYS A 418 0.61 21.12 -26.87
C LYS A 418 1.50 21.90 -27.82
N LYS A 419 2.14 22.98 -27.35
CA LYS A 419 3.01 23.85 -28.15
C LYS A 419 4.29 23.15 -28.60
N ASP A 420 4.91 22.38 -27.71
CA ASP A 420 6.21 21.73 -27.94
C ASP A 420 6.08 20.52 -28.89
N ALA A 421 4.87 20.03 -29.16
CA ALA A 421 4.57 18.87 -30.02
C ALA A 421 5.49 17.66 -29.77
N ALA A 422 5.87 17.45 -28.51
CA ALA A 422 6.76 16.36 -28.13
C ALA A 422 6.11 14.99 -28.38
N GLN A 423 6.90 13.96 -28.67
CA GLN A 423 6.38 12.61 -28.83
C GLN A 423 5.88 12.07 -27.48
N SER A 424 4.63 11.64 -27.43
CA SER A 424 4.00 11.05 -26.24
C SER A 424 4.15 11.89 -24.96
N PRO A 425 3.77 13.18 -24.94
CA PRO A 425 3.96 14.07 -23.79
C PRO A 425 3.14 13.64 -22.58
N VAL A 426 3.68 13.90 -21.38
CA VAL A 426 3.04 13.55 -20.11
C VAL A 426 2.99 14.76 -19.19
N VAL A 427 1.78 15.22 -18.84
CA VAL A 427 1.57 16.13 -17.71
C VAL A 427 1.47 15.29 -16.45
N LEU A 428 2.51 15.35 -15.61
CA LEU A 428 2.68 14.49 -14.45
C LEU A 428 2.55 15.28 -13.15
N LEU A 429 1.49 15.06 -12.37
CA LEU A 429 1.43 15.48 -10.97
C LEU A 429 2.16 14.42 -10.13
N SER A 430 3.40 14.67 -9.75
CA SER A 430 4.17 13.84 -8.81
C SER A 430 4.95 14.77 -7.86
N PRO A 431 4.29 15.25 -6.80
CA PRO A 431 4.65 16.47 -6.10
C PRO A 431 5.98 16.45 -5.34
N ALA A 432 6.51 15.29 -4.97
CA ALA A 432 7.66 15.11 -4.07
C ALA A 432 7.47 15.79 -2.67
N CYS A 433 6.27 16.24 -2.35
CA CYS A 433 5.89 16.99 -1.16
C CYS A 433 4.58 16.50 -0.56
N ALA A 434 4.41 16.66 0.75
CA ALA A 434 3.11 16.58 1.39
C ALA A 434 2.17 17.68 0.85
N SER A 435 0.87 17.54 1.09
CA SER A 435 -0.17 18.44 0.52
C SER A 435 -0.72 19.47 1.50
N PHE A 436 -0.32 19.40 2.78
CA PHE A 436 -0.94 20.10 3.91
C PHE A 436 -0.79 21.64 3.91
N ASP A 437 -0.12 22.20 2.93
CA ASP A 437 -0.05 23.66 2.69
C ASP A 437 -1.26 24.20 1.92
N GLN A 438 -1.86 23.40 1.04
CA GLN A 438 -2.98 23.82 0.19
C GLN A 438 -4.18 22.86 0.25
N TYR A 439 -4.05 21.67 0.85
CA TYR A 439 -5.06 20.58 0.92
C TYR A 439 -5.03 19.88 2.27
N ASN A 440 -6.13 19.24 2.66
CA ASN A 440 -6.20 18.46 3.90
C ASN A 440 -5.39 17.15 3.81
N ASP A 441 -5.29 16.56 2.61
CA ASP A 441 -4.56 15.33 2.34
C ASP A 441 -4.15 15.23 0.86
N PHE A 442 -3.44 14.16 0.49
CA PHE A 442 -3.00 13.92 -0.88
C PHE A 442 -4.17 13.50 -1.78
N GLU A 443 -5.20 12.89 -1.21
CA GLU A 443 -6.41 12.47 -1.90
C GLU A 443 -7.14 13.71 -2.46
N GLU A 444 -7.36 14.72 -1.62
CA GLU A 444 -8.01 15.97 -2.04
C GLU A 444 -7.22 16.68 -3.16
N ARG A 445 -5.88 16.74 -3.05
CA ARG A 445 -5.03 17.27 -4.12
C ARG A 445 -5.15 16.48 -5.41
N GLY A 446 -5.18 15.17 -5.32
CA GLY A 446 -5.34 14.28 -6.46
C GLY A 446 -6.72 14.35 -7.10
N ASP A 447 -7.78 14.46 -6.30
CA ASP A 447 -9.14 14.66 -6.80
C ASP A 447 -9.31 16.03 -7.46
N HIS A 448 -8.64 17.05 -6.95
CA HIS A 448 -8.60 18.38 -7.59
C HIS A 448 -7.94 18.29 -8.97
N PHE A 449 -6.80 17.59 -9.11
CA PHE A 449 -6.17 17.35 -10.40
C PHE A 449 -7.13 16.64 -11.38
N ARG A 450 -7.85 15.62 -10.94
CA ARG A 450 -8.85 14.91 -11.77
C ARG A 450 -9.96 15.85 -12.27
N ARG A 451 -10.48 16.71 -11.39
CA ARG A 451 -11.50 17.71 -11.75
C ARG A 451 -10.98 18.70 -12.79
N ILE A 452 -9.76 19.23 -12.61
CA ILE A 452 -9.16 20.17 -13.59
C ILE A 452 -9.01 19.47 -14.94
N VAL A 453 -8.46 18.26 -14.98
CA VAL A 453 -8.25 17.51 -16.24
C VAL A 453 -9.58 17.23 -16.95
N ALA A 454 -10.64 16.89 -16.20
CA ALA A 454 -11.97 16.68 -16.79
C ALA A 454 -12.49 17.94 -17.50
N THR A 455 -12.22 19.14 -16.97
CA THR A 455 -12.63 20.41 -17.61
C THR A 455 -11.85 20.74 -18.90
N LEU A 456 -10.61 20.23 -19.03
CA LEU A 456 -9.83 20.40 -20.27
C LEU A 456 -10.43 19.61 -21.43
N GLY A 457 -10.93 18.40 -21.15
CA GLY A 457 -11.57 17.54 -22.16
C GLY A 457 -12.89 18.10 -22.71
N THR A 458 -13.62 18.88 -21.92
CA THR A 458 -14.90 19.48 -22.36
C THR A 458 -14.75 20.75 -23.18
N LYS A 459 -13.61 21.44 -23.10
CA LYS A 459 -13.34 22.66 -23.89
C LYS A 459 -12.94 22.40 -25.35
N GLY A 460 -12.70 21.14 -25.73
CA GLY A 460 -12.36 20.71 -27.09
C GLY A 460 -13.55 20.30 -27.95
N VAL A 461 -14.79 20.42 -27.48
CA VAL A 461 -16.04 20.01 -28.16
C VAL A 461 -16.94 21.21 -28.44
N ALA A 462 -16.40 22.43 -28.45
CA ALA A 462 -17.13 23.66 -28.82
C ALA A 462 -16.58 24.25 -30.12
#